data_f3e7d1cf44a029388e964404c00ca21e
#
_entry.id   f3e7d1cf44a029388e964404c00ca21e
#
_cell.length_a   1.000
_cell.length_b   1.000
_cell.length_c   1.000
_cell.angle_alpha   90.00
_cell.angle_beta   90.00
_cell.angle_gamma   90.00
#
_symmetry.space_group_name_H-M   'P 1'
#
loop_
_entity.id
_entity.type
_entity.pdbx_description
1 polymer ?
#
loop_
_entity_poly.entity_id
_entity_poly.type
_entity_poly.pdbx_seq_one_letter_code
_entity_poly.pdbx_strand_id
1 'polypeptide(L)'
;ITNSERRQNGHFDNVRYQHVHGIVARTYINKGGWKRCRVSMRKLGLMLRVLIGMRSGRDRLLSQCNLHNMSESAYAVVAAMTMGDRSGLTRELRQSYAASGASHVLALSGMHLGVIYGLLSLLFVHHRMRVLGQVLAMVVIWAYATLVGMPPSVLRSATMLTIFAFVVLTGRRQVSLNTLAFAAVVQLAINPLGLWDVGFQMSFLAVLGIVMLNLRLRDVATPIWLSRWRVIRWMWSLVKVSLAAQIAVAPLSMYYFGTFPCYFLLTNLIAVPLSMLILYISVIMYLLGFWVWMQGIVAKCIGWMATLMNTSLGFIASLPGACMYGIHMNARQVWLMYALLLVAYLMSYYIERRNITTASRSALDKL
;
A
#
# COMPACT_ATOMS: atom_id res chain seq x y z
N ILE A 1 8.67 33.10 -6.78
CA ILE A 1 8.65 31.86 -7.56
C ILE A 1 10.09 31.38 -7.64
N THR A 2 10.51 30.45 -6.83
CA THR A 2 11.84 29.87 -6.90
C THR A 2 11.80 28.73 -7.92
N ASN A 3 12.63 28.87 -8.98
CA ASN A 3 12.97 27.73 -9.82
C ASN A 3 13.52 26.64 -8.90
N SER A 4 12.96 25.44 -9.00
CA SER A 4 13.36 24.29 -8.19
C SER A 4 14.79 23.91 -8.54
N GLU A 5 15.76 24.47 -7.80
CA GLU A 5 17.15 24.05 -7.90
C GLU A 5 17.23 22.55 -7.61
N ARG A 6 17.98 21.82 -8.42
CA ARG A 6 18.29 20.40 -8.23
C ARG A 6 18.96 20.18 -6.88
N ARG A 7 18.21 20.03 -5.82
CA ARG A 7 18.71 19.40 -4.59
C ARG A 7 18.70 17.90 -4.82
N GLN A 8 19.79 17.41 -5.34
CA GLN A 8 20.08 15.98 -5.43
C GLN A 8 20.44 15.47 -4.03
N ASN A 9 19.48 14.93 -3.31
CA ASN A 9 19.77 14.01 -2.21
C ASN A 9 19.79 12.60 -2.80
N GLY A 10 20.96 12.08 -3.14
CA GLY A 10 21.09 10.79 -3.81
C GLY A 10 20.58 10.79 -5.25
N HIS A 11 20.01 9.67 -5.69
CA HIS A 11 19.48 9.49 -7.06
C HIS A 11 18.04 10.02 -7.25
N PHE A 12 17.44 10.64 -6.22
CA PHE A 12 16.08 11.19 -6.29
C PHE A 12 16.06 12.57 -6.93
N ASP A 13 15.50 12.67 -8.14
CA ASP A 13 15.33 13.92 -8.87
C ASP A 13 14.00 14.61 -8.46
N ASN A 14 14.12 15.63 -7.62
CA ASN A 14 12.97 16.40 -7.12
C ASN A 14 12.26 17.20 -8.24
N VAL A 15 12.99 17.66 -9.25
CA VAL A 15 12.41 18.39 -10.39
C VAL A 15 11.53 17.46 -11.21
N ARG A 16 12.05 16.27 -11.54
CA ARG A 16 11.30 15.25 -12.26
C ARG A 16 10.06 14.81 -11.47
N TYR A 17 10.19 14.60 -10.16
CA TYR A 17 9.06 14.28 -9.28
C TYR A 17 7.95 15.34 -9.36
N GLN A 18 8.30 16.62 -9.35
CA GLN A 18 7.34 17.73 -9.46
C GLN A 18 6.63 17.70 -10.82
N HIS A 19 7.37 17.54 -11.91
CA HIS A 19 6.79 17.45 -13.26
C HIS A 19 5.81 16.27 -13.41
N VAL A 20 6.19 15.10 -12.90
CA VAL A 20 5.31 13.89 -12.91
C VAL A 20 3.99 14.14 -12.18
N HIS A 21 4.04 14.93 -11.10
CA HIS A 21 2.86 15.29 -10.28
C HIS A 21 2.15 16.58 -10.74
N GLY A 22 2.54 17.15 -11.89
CA GLY A 22 1.91 18.34 -12.43
C GLY A 22 2.19 19.61 -11.61
N ILE A 23 3.23 19.62 -10.78
CA ILE A 23 3.62 20.77 -9.97
C ILE A 23 4.54 21.64 -10.83
N VAL A 24 4.01 22.74 -11.36
CA VAL A 24 4.75 23.66 -12.24
C VAL A 24 5.57 24.68 -11.44
N ALA A 25 5.08 25.10 -10.28
CA ALA A 25 5.75 26.09 -9.46
C ALA A 25 5.45 25.89 -7.96
N ARG A 26 6.39 26.30 -7.12
CA ARG A 26 6.22 26.37 -5.67
C ARG A 26 6.49 27.79 -5.19
N THR A 27 5.72 28.22 -4.20
CA THR A 27 5.96 29.48 -3.52
C THR A 27 5.92 29.28 -2.02
N TYR A 28 6.70 30.05 -1.30
CA TYR A 28 6.65 30.11 0.16
C TYR A 28 5.92 31.39 0.57
N ILE A 29 4.86 31.22 1.34
CA ILE A 29 4.08 32.34 1.88
C ILE A 29 4.38 32.44 3.37
N ASN A 30 4.94 33.57 3.80
CA ASN A 30 5.23 33.84 5.21
C ASN A 30 3.94 33.97 6.02
N LYS A 31 4.04 33.71 7.35
CA LYS A 31 2.93 33.96 8.28
C LYS A 31 2.47 35.42 8.16
N GLY A 32 1.22 35.63 7.75
CA GLY A 32 0.66 36.97 7.50
C GLY A 32 0.65 37.45 6.04
N GLY A 33 1.37 36.77 5.13
CA GLY A 33 1.38 37.08 3.68
C GLY A 33 0.15 36.55 2.92
N TRP A 34 -0.89 36.07 3.59
CA TRP A 34 -2.10 35.56 2.96
C TRP A 34 -3.37 36.12 3.61
N LYS A 35 -4.40 36.30 2.81
CA LYS A 35 -5.71 36.75 3.25
C LYS A 35 -6.79 35.74 2.87
N ARG A 36 -7.61 35.37 3.81
CA ARG A 36 -8.73 34.46 3.55
C ARG A 36 -9.82 35.17 2.78
N CYS A 37 -10.09 34.74 1.54
CA CYS A 37 -11.18 35.23 0.74
C CYS A 37 -12.36 34.26 0.75
N ARG A 38 -13.59 34.76 0.89
CA ARG A 38 -14.80 33.96 0.73
C ARG A 38 -15.12 33.80 -0.76
N VAL A 39 -14.97 32.60 -1.27
CA VAL A 39 -15.38 32.28 -2.65
C VAL A 39 -16.74 31.62 -2.63
N SER A 40 -17.69 32.13 -3.45
CA SER A 40 -19.01 31.52 -3.56
C SER A 40 -18.91 30.16 -4.26
N MET A 41 -19.43 29.12 -3.63
CA MET A 41 -19.46 27.76 -4.18
C MET A 41 -20.20 27.68 -5.52
N ARG A 42 -21.15 28.60 -5.79
CA ARG A 42 -21.90 28.64 -7.06
C ARG A 42 -21.04 28.94 -8.29
N LYS A 43 -19.91 29.64 -8.11
CA LYS A 43 -18.98 30.00 -9.19
C LYS A 43 -17.99 28.89 -9.54
N LEU A 44 -17.94 27.82 -8.75
CA LEU A 44 -17.04 26.70 -8.94
C LEU A 44 -17.67 25.62 -9.82
N GLY A 45 -16.89 25.00 -10.69
CA GLY A 45 -17.32 23.84 -11.49
C GLY A 45 -17.76 22.67 -10.60
N LEU A 46 -18.67 21.82 -11.12
CA LEU A 46 -19.25 20.70 -10.37
C LEU A 46 -18.19 19.80 -9.74
N MET A 47 -17.14 19.47 -10.50
CA MET A 47 -16.04 18.63 -10.02
C MET A 47 -15.33 19.24 -8.79
N LEU A 48 -15.06 20.53 -8.81
CA LEU A 48 -14.40 21.23 -7.71
C LEU A 48 -15.31 21.32 -6.47
N ARG A 49 -16.62 21.49 -6.65
CA ARG A 49 -17.61 21.44 -5.55
C ARG A 49 -17.61 20.06 -4.88
N VAL A 50 -17.62 18.99 -5.67
CA VAL A 50 -17.56 17.62 -5.15
C VAL A 50 -16.26 17.40 -4.37
N LEU A 51 -15.11 17.79 -4.91
CA LEU A 51 -13.82 17.65 -4.22
C LEU A 51 -13.74 18.44 -2.90
N ILE A 52 -14.28 19.67 -2.88
CA ILE A 52 -14.33 20.48 -1.65
C ILE A 52 -15.31 19.84 -0.63
N GLY A 53 -16.46 19.36 -1.09
CA GLY A 53 -17.42 18.66 -0.25
C GLY A 53 -16.82 17.39 0.37
N MET A 54 -16.10 16.60 -0.41
CA MET A 54 -15.41 15.40 0.08
C MET A 54 -14.30 15.73 1.08
N ARG A 55 -13.49 16.75 0.84
CA ARG A 55 -12.48 17.22 1.81
C ARG A 55 -13.12 17.68 3.11
N SER A 56 -14.21 18.44 3.03
CA SER A 56 -14.97 18.86 4.20
C SER A 56 -15.56 17.66 4.98
N GLY A 57 -16.06 16.64 4.27
CA GLY A 57 -16.48 15.36 4.84
C GLY A 57 -15.33 14.62 5.54
N ARG A 58 -14.15 14.54 4.91
CA ARG A 58 -12.94 13.97 5.51
C ARG A 58 -12.57 14.67 6.82
N ASP A 59 -12.55 16.01 6.82
CA ASP A 59 -12.17 16.78 8.01
C ASP A 59 -13.17 16.61 9.15
N ARG A 60 -14.48 16.42 8.83
CA ARG A 60 -15.51 16.05 9.83
C ARG A 60 -15.27 14.65 10.40
N LEU A 61 -14.93 13.66 9.58
CA LEU A 61 -14.62 12.31 10.05
C LEU A 61 -13.36 12.30 10.93
N LEU A 62 -12.33 13.05 10.56
CA LEU A 62 -11.12 13.20 11.37
C LEU A 62 -11.41 13.88 12.71
N SER A 63 -12.29 14.88 12.76
CA SER A 63 -12.69 15.52 14.02
C SER A 63 -13.37 14.57 14.99
N GLN A 64 -14.11 13.57 14.49
CA GLN A 64 -14.71 12.53 15.33
C GLN A 64 -13.65 11.69 16.06
N CYS A 65 -12.52 11.37 15.42
CA CYS A 65 -11.41 10.68 16.09
C CYS A 65 -10.78 11.51 17.20
N ASN A 66 -10.68 12.83 17.01
CA ASN A 66 -10.04 13.74 17.97
C ASN A 66 -10.90 13.99 19.22
N LEU A 67 -12.23 13.83 19.12
CA LEU A 67 -13.17 14.01 20.22
C LEU A 67 -13.02 12.97 21.36
N HIS A 68 -12.29 11.88 21.15
CA HIS A 68 -12.21 10.73 22.05
C HIS A 68 -10.87 10.55 22.77
N ASN A 69 -10.09 11.63 22.95
CA ASN A 69 -8.83 11.65 23.75
C ASN A 69 -7.82 10.55 23.39
N MET A 70 -7.61 10.30 22.10
CA MET A 70 -6.49 9.48 21.65
C MET A 70 -5.16 10.22 21.91
N SER A 71 -4.06 9.49 22.16
CA SER A 71 -2.73 10.12 22.17
C SER A 71 -2.43 10.74 20.81
N GLU A 72 -1.70 11.86 20.78
CA GLU A 72 -1.38 12.58 19.54
C GLU A 72 -0.70 11.68 18.51
N SER A 73 0.21 10.80 18.94
CA SER A 73 0.91 9.86 18.05
C SER A 73 -0.02 8.78 17.49
N ALA A 74 -0.96 8.26 18.29
CA ALA A 74 -1.95 7.30 17.85
C ALA A 74 -2.93 7.94 16.86
N TYR A 75 -3.44 9.13 17.18
CA TYR A 75 -4.30 9.90 16.26
C TYR A 75 -3.61 10.18 14.93
N ALA A 76 -2.35 10.64 14.94
CA ALA A 76 -1.60 10.93 13.74
C ALA A 76 -1.44 9.70 12.82
N VAL A 77 -1.21 8.52 13.41
CA VAL A 77 -1.10 7.27 12.65
C VAL A 77 -2.45 6.84 12.09
N VAL A 78 -3.52 6.87 12.89
CA VAL A 78 -4.88 6.53 12.45
C VAL A 78 -5.34 7.47 11.33
N ALA A 79 -5.12 8.78 11.47
CA ALA A 79 -5.46 9.78 10.46
C ALA A 79 -4.69 9.56 9.15
N ALA A 80 -3.39 9.23 9.24
CA ALA A 80 -2.56 8.92 8.08
C ALA A 80 -3.04 7.66 7.34
N MET A 81 -3.37 6.60 8.09
CA MET A 81 -3.77 5.30 7.54
C MET A 81 -5.18 5.31 6.97
N THR A 82 -6.12 5.99 7.63
CA THR A 82 -7.53 5.97 7.22
C THR A 82 -7.89 7.06 6.23
N MET A 83 -7.38 8.27 6.41
CA MET A 83 -7.75 9.45 5.62
C MET A 83 -6.58 10.09 4.87
N GLY A 84 -5.37 9.54 4.98
CA GLY A 84 -4.17 10.05 4.30
C GLY A 84 -3.64 11.37 4.88
N ASP A 85 -4.12 11.78 6.04
CA ASP A 85 -3.64 12.99 6.68
C ASP A 85 -2.35 12.73 7.44
N ARG A 86 -1.25 13.24 6.90
CA ARG A 86 0.10 13.08 7.46
C ARG A 86 0.58 14.31 8.23
N SER A 87 -0.28 15.31 8.43
CA SER A 87 0.09 16.58 9.06
C SER A 87 0.53 16.40 10.52
N GLY A 88 -0.10 15.47 11.25
CA GLY A 88 0.22 15.16 12.64
C GLY A 88 1.42 14.23 12.84
N LEU A 89 2.00 13.65 11.78
CA LEU A 89 3.13 12.72 11.91
C LEU A 89 4.42 13.47 12.23
N THR A 90 4.97 13.24 13.43
CA THR A 90 6.28 13.78 13.84
C THR A 90 7.42 13.18 13.00
N ARG A 91 8.55 13.88 12.96
CA ARG A 91 9.75 13.39 12.24
C ARG A 91 10.26 12.07 12.84
N GLU A 92 10.26 11.96 14.14
CA GLU A 92 10.70 10.77 14.89
C GLU A 92 9.82 9.56 14.57
N LEU A 93 8.49 9.74 14.57
CA LEU A 93 7.55 8.68 14.22
C LEU A 93 7.77 8.20 12.78
N ARG A 94 7.95 9.11 11.83
CA ARG A 94 8.27 8.75 10.44
C ARG A 94 9.58 7.99 10.31
N GLN A 95 10.60 8.39 11.08
CA GLN A 95 11.91 7.72 11.08
C GLN A 95 11.81 6.32 11.68
N SER A 96 11.09 6.12 12.79
CA SER A 96 10.87 4.80 13.40
C SER A 96 10.17 3.85 12.44
N TYR A 97 9.14 4.32 11.73
CA TYR A 97 8.45 3.53 10.69
C TYR A 97 9.33 3.25 9.47
N ALA A 98 10.22 4.17 9.11
CA ALA A 98 11.16 3.95 8.01
C ALA A 98 12.24 2.94 8.40
N ALA A 99 12.83 3.07 9.59
CA ALA A 99 13.86 2.18 10.08
C ALA A 99 13.36 0.74 10.30
N SER A 100 12.13 0.58 10.78
CA SER A 100 11.49 -0.74 10.91
C SER A 100 11.03 -1.34 9.56
N GLY A 101 10.92 -0.54 8.48
CA GLY A 101 10.41 -0.98 7.17
C GLY A 101 8.90 -0.86 6.99
N ALA A 102 8.20 -0.19 7.92
CA ALA A 102 6.75 0.00 7.88
C ALA A 102 6.29 1.32 7.24
N SER A 103 7.15 2.05 6.54
CA SER A 103 6.78 3.32 5.88
C SER A 103 5.55 3.21 4.98
N HIS A 104 5.35 2.05 4.35
CA HIS A 104 4.22 1.75 3.49
C HIS A 104 2.87 1.72 4.24
N VAL A 105 2.87 1.50 5.55
CA VAL A 105 1.68 1.50 6.41
C VAL A 105 1.19 2.93 6.66
N LEU A 106 2.09 3.90 6.84
CA LEU A 106 1.75 5.32 6.98
C LEU A 106 1.29 5.97 5.67
N ALA A 107 1.58 5.31 4.56
CA ALA A 107 1.09 5.74 3.25
C ALA A 107 -0.22 5.02 2.96
N LEU A 108 -1.23 5.74 2.49
CA LEU A 108 -2.37 5.08 1.87
C LEU A 108 -1.89 4.24 0.70
N SER A 109 -2.03 2.94 0.84
CA SER A 109 -1.48 1.95 -0.10
C SER A 109 -2.59 1.08 -0.70
N GLY A 110 -2.20 0.27 -1.69
CA GLY A 110 -3.06 -0.75 -2.27
C GLY A 110 -3.61 -1.75 -1.25
N MET A 111 -2.87 -1.99 -0.17
CA MET A 111 -3.32 -2.84 0.93
C MET A 111 -4.59 -2.28 1.58
N HIS A 112 -4.66 -0.98 1.85
CA HIS A 112 -5.83 -0.34 2.46
C HIS A 112 -7.08 -0.45 1.57
N LEU A 113 -6.92 -0.20 0.27
CA LEU A 113 -8.03 -0.39 -0.68
C LEU A 113 -8.39 -1.86 -0.84
N GLY A 114 -7.41 -2.75 -0.84
CA GLY A 114 -7.59 -4.19 -0.87
C GLY A 114 -8.39 -4.72 0.33
N VAL A 115 -8.17 -4.16 1.51
CA VAL A 115 -8.93 -4.46 2.74
C VAL A 115 -10.39 -4.04 2.59
N ILE A 116 -10.65 -2.81 2.09
CA ILE A 116 -12.02 -2.31 1.82
C ILE A 116 -12.70 -3.18 0.75
N TYR A 117 -12.00 -3.47 -0.34
CA TYR A 117 -12.50 -4.35 -1.41
C TYR A 117 -12.81 -5.76 -0.88
N GLY A 118 -11.92 -6.33 -0.06
CA GLY A 118 -12.09 -7.64 0.56
C GLY A 118 -13.32 -7.69 1.46
N LEU A 119 -13.53 -6.67 2.30
CA LEU A 119 -14.72 -6.57 3.15
C LEU A 119 -16.02 -6.56 2.34
N LEU A 120 -16.07 -5.71 1.31
CA LEU A 120 -17.23 -5.63 0.43
C LEU A 120 -17.46 -6.94 -0.33
N SER A 121 -16.39 -7.56 -0.83
CA SER A 121 -16.49 -8.84 -1.52
C SER A 121 -16.99 -9.96 -0.60
N LEU A 122 -16.66 -9.90 0.68
CA LEU A 122 -17.13 -10.87 1.68
C LEU A 122 -18.63 -10.71 1.98
N LEU A 123 -19.14 -9.46 2.01
CA LEU A 123 -20.56 -9.18 2.22
C LEU A 123 -21.43 -9.70 1.07
N PHE A 124 -20.90 -9.79 -0.15
CA PHE A 124 -21.62 -10.19 -1.36
C PHE A 124 -21.15 -11.54 -1.92
N VAL A 125 -20.81 -12.50 -1.05
CA VAL A 125 -20.35 -13.86 -1.44
C VAL A 125 -21.40 -14.62 -2.23
N HIS A 126 -22.70 -14.34 -2.04
CA HIS A 126 -23.79 -15.05 -2.71
C HIS A 126 -23.76 -14.84 -4.23
N HIS A 127 -23.80 -15.93 -5.00
CA HIS A 127 -23.63 -15.95 -6.45
C HIS A 127 -24.60 -15.00 -7.19
N ARG A 128 -25.83 -14.84 -6.72
CA ARG A 128 -26.84 -13.92 -7.30
C ARG A 128 -26.48 -12.44 -7.17
N MET A 129 -25.71 -12.08 -6.14
CA MET A 129 -25.35 -10.67 -5.84
C MET A 129 -23.90 -10.33 -6.23
N ARG A 130 -23.18 -11.25 -6.88
CA ARG A 130 -21.76 -11.07 -7.21
C ARG A 130 -21.51 -9.86 -8.11
N VAL A 131 -22.32 -9.65 -9.13
CA VAL A 131 -22.19 -8.49 -10.04
C VAL A 131 -22.44 -7.19 -9.27
N LEU A 132 -23.55 -7.14 -8.49
CA LEU A 132 -23.89 -5.99 -7.67
C LEU A 132 -22.76 -5.69 -6.66
N GLY A 133 -22.23 -6.71 -6.00
CA GLY A 133 -21.11 -6.57 -5.05
C GLY A 133 -19.86 -5.99 -5.69
N GLN A 134 -19.48 -6.42 -6.89
CA GLN A 134 -18.33 -5.90 -7.62
C GLN A 134 -18.54 -4.44 -8.06
N VAL A 135 -19.73 -4.11 -8.56
CA VAL A 135 -20.07 -2.73 -8.95
C VAL A 135 -20.06 -1.82 -7.72
N LEU A 136 -20.67 -2.25 -6.61
CA LEU A 136 -20.67 -1.49 -5.37
C LEU A 136 -19.25 -1.30 -4.82
N ALA A 137 -18.43 -2.34 -4.86
CA ALA A 137 -17.04 -2.25 -4.44
C ALA A 137 -16.26 -1.21 -5.27
N MET A 138 -16.45 -1.18 -6.60
CA MET A 138 -15.84 -0.16 -7.46
C MET A 138 -16.32 1.26 -7.08
N VAL A 139 -17.62 1.45 -6.89
CA VAL A 139 -18.19 2.75 -6.49
C VAL A 139 -17.59 3.21 -5.16
N VAL A 140 -17.54 2.34 -4.15
CA VAL A 140 -17.00 2.65 -2.82
C VAL A 140 -15.50 2.97 -2.89
N ILE A 141 -14.71 2.21 -3.66
CA ILE A 141 -13.27 2.46 -3.85
C ILE A 141 -13.03 3.84 -4.46
N TRP A 142 -13.77 4.22 -5.51
CA TRP A 142 -13.63 5.54 -6.13
C TRP A 142 -14.17 6.67 -5.25
N ALA A 143 -15.25 6.44 -4.51
CA ALA A 143 -15.74 7.39 -3.50
C ALA A 143 -14.70 7.62 -2.40
N TYR A 144 -14.06 6.55 -1.90
CA TYR A 144 -12.98 6.65 -0.94
C TYR A 144 -11.74 7.36 -1.53
N ALA A 145 -11.35 7.05 -2.76
CA ALA A 145 -10.24 7.73 -3.44
C ALA A 145 -10.46 9.25 -3.56
N THR A 146 -11.70 9.67 -3.88
CA THR A 146 -12.06 11.10 -3.92
C THR A 146 -12.07 11.74 -2.54
N LEU A 147 -12.60 11.03 -1.53
CA LEU A 147 -12.62 11.49 -0.13
C LEU A 147 -11.21 11.79 0.40
N VAL A 148 -10.24 10.93 0.08
CA VAL A 148 -8.84 11.08 0.52
C VAL A 148 -8.07 12.11 -0.31
N GLY A 149 -8.63 12.60 -1.42
CA GLY A 149 -8.01 13.61 -2.28
C GLY A 149 -7.17 13.05 -3.43
N MET A 150 -7.45 11.81 -3.85
CA MET A 150 -6.84 11.16 -5.03
C MET A 150 -5.29 11.12 -5.04
N PRO A 151 -4.62 10.73 -3.95
CA PRO A 151 -3.16 10.63 -4.00
C PRO A 151 -2.74 9.56 -5.04
N PRO A 152 -1.57 9.71 -5.70
CA PRO A 152 -1.14 8.82 -6.79
C PRO A 152 -1.13 7.33 -6.40
N SER A 153 -0.77 7.00 -5.15
CA SER A 153 -0.79 5.62 -4.63
C SER A 153 -2.20 5.02 -4.60
N VAL A 154 -3.20 5.80 -4.20
CA VAL A 154 -4.61 5.38 -4.13
C VAL A 154 -5.19 5.24 -5.54
N LEU A 155 -4.90 6.19 -6.44
CA LEU A 155 -5.32 6.11 -7.85
C LEU A 155 -4.81 4.85 -8.53
N ARG A 156 -3.52 4.51 -8.36
CA ARG A 156 -2.96 3.27 -8.90
C ARG A 156 -3.70 2.04 -8.41
N SER A 157 -3.91 1.97 -7.11
CA SER A 157 -4.59 0.83 -6.48
C SER A 157 -6.07 0.74 -6.86
N ALA A 158 -6.78 1.87 -6.93
CA ALA A 158 -8.16 1.92 -7.38
C ALA A 158 -8.30 1.43 -8.82
N THR A 159 -7.41 1.87 -9.72
CA THR A 159 -7.38 1.39 -11.12
C THR A 159 -7.10 -0.11 -11.20
N MET A 160 -6.08 -0.61 -10.46
CA MET A 160 -5.77 -2.05 -10.42
C MET A 160 -6.95 -2.87 -9.92
N LEU A 161 -7.61 -2.44 -8.83
CA LEU A 161 -8.76 -3.13 -8.25
C LEU A 161 -9.98 -3.08 -9.17
N THR A 162 -10.18 -1.98 -9.90
CA THR A 162 -11.25 -1.86 -10.90
C THR A 162 -11.03 -2.85 -12.04
N ILE A 163 -9.82 -2.95 -12.57
CA ILE A 163 -9.48 -3.92 -13.60
C ILE A 163 -9.64 -5.35 -13.07
N PHE A 164 -9.20 -5.60 -11.83
CA PHE A 164 -9.38 -6.89 -11.17
C PHE A 164 -10.87 -7.25 -11.03
N ALA A 165 -11.69 -6.33 -10.55
CA ALA A 165 -13.14 -6.53 -10.41
C ALA A 165 -13.78 -6.86 -11.77
N PHE A 166 -13.37 -6.16 -12.83
CA PHE A 166 -13.82 -6.43 -14.20
C PHE A 166 -13.43 -7.83 -14.68
N VAL A 167 -12.17 -8.25 -14.45
CA VAL A 167 -11.70 -9.61 -14.77
C VAL A 167 -12.50 -10.67 -14.01
N VAL A 168 -12.82 -10.42 -12.74
CA VAL A 168 -13.66 -11.32 -11.93
C VAL A 168 -15.09 -11.40 -12.49
N LEU A 169 -15.65 -10.29 -12.99
CA LEU A 169 -16.98 -10.28 -13.64
C LEU A 169 -17.01 -11.10 -14.95
N THR A 170 -15.91 -11.15 -15.70
CA THR A 170 -15.79 -11.97 -16.90
C THR A 170 -15.57 -13.46 -16.63
N GLY A 171 -15.67 -13.90 -15.36
CA GLY A 171 -15.53 -15.31 -14.97
C GLY A 171 -14.08 -15.80 -14.83
N ARG A 172 -13.10 -14.96 -15.10
CA ARG A 172 -11.68 -15.29 -14.90
C ARG A 172 -11.32 -15.11 -13.42
N ARG A 173 -10.70 -16.13 -12.83
CA ARG A 173 -10.48 -16.18 -11.35
C ARG A 173 -9.07 -15.78 -10.90
N GLN A 174 -8.15 -15.49 -11.82
CA GLN A 174 -6.74 -15.25 -11.42
C GLN A 174 -6.25 -13.89 -11.86
N VAL A 175 -5.58 -13.20 -10.92
CA VAL A 175 -4.70 -12.07 -11.26
C VAL A 175 -3.53 -12.66 -12.04
N SER A 176 -3.50 -12.42 -13.34
CA SER A 176 -2.43 -12.85 -14.22
C SER A 176 -1.45 -11.70 -14.45
N LEU A 177 -0.26 -12.04 -14.93
CA LEU A 177 0.70 -11.04 -15.41
C LEU A 177 0.07 -10.13 -16.48
N ASN A 178 -0.84 -10.67 -17.31
CA ASN A 178 -1.56 -9.90 -18.30
C ASN A 178 -2.47 -8.83 -17.68
N THR A 179 -3.15 -9.15 -16.54
CA THR A 179 -3.98 -8.18 -15.83
C THR A 179 -3.12 -7.04 -15.25
N LEU A 180 -1.94 -7.38 -14.71
CA LEU A 180 -0.99 -6.39 -14.20
C LEU A 180 -0.42 -5.53 -15.34
N ALA A 181 -0.02 -6.14 -16.46
CA ALA A 181 0.47 -5.44 -17.63
C ALA A 181 -0.59 -4.50 -18.21
N PHE A 182 -1.84 -4.96 -18.32
CA PHE A 182 -2.96 -4.13 -18.78
C PHE A 182 -3.18 -2.93 -17.85
N ALA A 183 -3.11 -3.13 -16.53
CA ALA A 183 -3.20 -2.04 -15.58
C ALA A 183 -2.06 -1.01 -15.72
N ALA A 184 -0.84 -1.48 -16.00
CA ALA A 184 0.30 -0.60 -16.29
C ALA A 184 0.07 0.23 -17.55
N VAL A 185 -0.36 -0.41 -18.65
CA VAL A 185 -0.65 0.27 -19.94
C VAL A 185 -1.72 1.34 -19.75
N VAL A 186 -2.83 1.03 -19.07
CA VAL A 186 -3.91 1.99 -18.82
C VAL A 186 -3.39 3.20 -18.03
N GLN A 187 -2.60 2.98 -16.98
CA GLN A 187 -2.08 4.09 -16.18
C GLN A 187 -1.05 4.93 -16.92
N LEU A 188 -0.19 4.31 -17.71
CA LEU A 188 0.79 5.02 -18.54
C LEU A 188 0.15 5.74 -19.73
N ALA A 189 -0.96 5.26 -20.25
CA ALA A 189 -1.75 5.99 -21.26
C ALA A 189 -2.38 7.26 -20.68
N ILE A 190 -2.79 7.24 -19.41
CA ILE A 190 -3.33 8.43 -18.71
C ILE A 190 -2.20 9.40 -18.33
N ASN A 191 -1.08 8.89 -17.80
CA ASN A 191 0.08 9.69 -17.42
C ASN A 191 1.38 8.99 -17.84
N PRO A 192 1.93 9.28 -19.03
CA PRO A 192 3.17 8.65 -19.52
C PRO A 192 4.39 8.94 -18.63
N LEU A 193 4.41 10.10 -17.98
CA LEU A 193 5.48 10.48 -17.05
C LEU A 193 5.47 9.63 -15.76
N GLY A 194 4.36 8.95 -15.48
CA GLY A 194 4.22 8.03 -14.34
C GLY A 194 5.26 6.92 -14.34
N LEU A 195 5.84 6.54 -15.49
CA LEU A 195 6.93 5.56 -15.55
C LEU A 195 8.14 5.96 -14.70
N TRP A 196 8.38 7.26 -14.56
CA TRP A 196 9.48 7.82 -13.77
C TRP A 196 9.10 8.07 -12.31
N ASP A 197 7.84 7.84 -11.93
CA ASP A 197 7.43 7.92 -10.53
C ASP A 197 7.92 6.71 -9.76
N VAL A 198 8.76 6.97 -8.74
CA VAL A 198 9.29 5.92 -7.85
C VAL A 198 8.17 5.11 -7.22
N GLY A 199 7.07 5.76 -6.85
CA GLY A 199 5.91 5.09 -6.28
C GLY A 199 5.23 4.15 -7.28
N PHE A 200 5.15 4.52 -8.57
CA PHE A 200 4.66 3.64 -9.63
C PHE A 200 5.56 2.41 -9.78
N GLN A 201 6.86 2.62 -9.92
CA GLN A 201 7.83 1.54 -10.10
C GLN A 201 7.78 0.55 -8.92
N MET A 202 7.84 1.04 -7.68
CA MET A 202 7.80 0.19 -6.48
C MET A 202 6.48 -0.57 -6.35
N SER A 203 5.34 0.09 -6.67
CA SER A 203 4.02 -0.53 -6.57
C SER A 203 3.85 -1.68 -7.57
N PHE A 204 4.24 -1.47 -8.84
CA PHE A 204 4.14 -2.51 -9.86
C PHE A 204 5.14 -3.64 -9.64
N LEU A 205 6.37 -3.32 -9.22
CA LEU A 205 7.37 -4.34 -8.87
C LEU A 205 6.95 -5.18 -7.66
N ALA A 206 6.35 -4.58 -6.64
CA ALA A 206 5.83 -5.32 -5.50
C ALA A 206 4.77 -6.34 -5.93
N VAL A 207 3.78 -5.91 -6.72
CA VAL A 207 2.72 -6.80 -7.22
C VAL A 207 3.28 -7.85 -8.17
N LEU A 208 4.21 -7.47 -9.05
CA LEU A 208 4.91 -8.41 -9.95
C LEU A 208 5.66 -9.49 -9.14
N GLY A 209 6.42 -9.09 -8.13
CA GLY A 209 7.11 -10.01 -7.23
C GLY A 209 6.17 -10.95 -6.52
N ILE A 210 5.06 -10.44 -5.98
CA ILE A 210 4.02 -11.25 -5.33
C ILE A 210 3.42 -12.26 -6.32
N VAL A 211 3.04 -11.84 -7.53
CA VAL A 211 2.44 -12.73 -8.53
C VAL A 211 3.44 -13.80 -8.98
N MET A 212 4.68 -13.41 -9.31
CA MET A 212 5.68 -14.34 -9.80
C MET A 212 6.16 -15.33 -8.73
N LEU A 213 6.50 -14.83 -7.52
CA LEU A 213 7.02 -15.69 -6.46
C LEU A 213 5.90 -16.46 -5.73
N ASN A 214 4.68 -15.93 -5.65
CA ASN A 214 3.58 -16.66 -4.99
C ASN A 214 3.23 -17.95 -5.75
N LEU A 215 3.34 -17.95 -7.08
CA LEU A 215 3.22 -19.15 -7.89
C LEU A 215 4.27 -20.22 -7.50
N ARG A 216 5.49 -19.78 -7.15
CA ARG A 216 6.61 -20.64 -6.76
C ARG A 216 6.59 -21.04 -5.29
N LEU A 217 6.28 -20.11 -4.41
CA LEU A 217 6.22 -20.34 -2.97
C LEU A 217 4.94 -21.11 -2.57
N ARG A 218 4.00 -21.33 -3.49
CA ARG A 218 2.82 -22.16 -3.26
C ARG A 218 3.22 -23.62 -3.04
N ASP A 219 4.22 -24.08 -3.79
CA ASP A 219 4.71 -25.48 -3.75
C ASP A 219 5.81 -25.70 -2.69
N VAL A 220 6.38 -24.60 -2.13
CA VAL A 220 7.18 -24.72 -0.91
C VAL A 220 6.25 -25.12 0.21
N ALA A 221 6.24 -26.43 0.47
CA ALA A 221 5.33 -27.09 1.36
C ALA A 221 5.23 -26.34 2.69
N THR A 222 4.01 -25.90 3.02
CA THR A 222 3.70 -25.60 4.42
C THR A 222 4.01 -26.89 5.17
N PRO A 223 4.97 -26.91 6.11
CA PRO A 223 5.25 -28.10 6.89
C PRO A 223 3.93 -28.68 7.41
N ILE A 224 3.76 -29.99 7.33
CA ILE A 224 2.47 -30.67 7.64
C ILE A 224 1.98 -30.29 9.05
N TRP A 225 2.87 -30.07 10.00
CA TRP A 225 2.56 -29.58 11.34
C TRP A 225 2.09 -28.10 11.38
N LEU A 226 2.51 -27.26 10.41
CA LEU A 226 2.06 -25.86 10.28
C LEU A 226 0.66 -25.77 9.63
N SER A 227 0.28 -26.78 8.84
CA SER A 227 -1.00 -26.78 8.11
C SER A 227 -2.21 -26.99 9.01
N ARG A 228 -2.01 -27.49 10.23
CA ARG A 228 -3.09 -27.83 11.19
C ARG A 228 -3.82 -26.60 11.74
N TRP A 229 -3.14 -25.46 11.88
CA TRP A 229 -3.68 -24.24 12.50
C TRP A 229 -3.93 -23.15 11.46
N ARG A 230 -5.19 -22.72 11.34
CA ARG A 230 -5.58 -21.66 10.37
C ARG A 230 -4.78 -20.36 10.52
N VAL A 231 -4.53 -19.95 11.79
CA VAL A 231 -3.79 -18.73 12.11
C VAL A 231 -2.33 -18.83 11.63
N ILE A 232 -1.66 -19.96 11.91
CA ILE A 232 -0.26 -20.16 11.52
C ILE A 232 -0.12 -20.18 10.00
N ARG A 233 -1.06 -20.82 9.30
CA ARG A 233 -1.12 -20.84 7.83
C ARG A 233 -1.31 -19.44 7.24
N TRP A 234 -2.13 -18.62 7.88
CA TRP A 234 -2.32 -17.23 7.49
C TRP A 234 -1.05 -16.40 7.73
N MET A 235 -0.39 -16.52 8.90
CA MET A 235 0.88 -15.89 9.19
C MET A 235 1.99 -16.30 8.20
N TRP A 236 2.07 -17.59 7.86
CA TRP A 236 2.99 -18.09 6.85
C TRP A 236 2.73 -17.49 5.47
N SER A 237 1.47 -17.29 5.11
CA SER A 237 1.10 -16.59 3.87
C SER A 237 1.58 -15.14 3.89
N LEU A 238 1.46 -14.43 5.01
CA LEU A 238 1.98 -13.07 5.17
C LEU A 238 3.50 -13.02 5.00
N VAL A 239 4.23 -13.96 5.59
CA VAL A 239 5.70 -14.06 5.43
C VAL A 239 6.06 -14.24 3.96
N LYS A 240 5.39 -15.16 3.24
CA LYS A 240 5.63 -15.40 1.82
C LYS A 240 5.38 -14.14 0.97
N VAL A 241 4.26 -13.47 1.18
CA VAL A 241 3.89 -12.25 0.46
C VAL A 241 4.88 -11.11 0.76
N SER A 242 5.24 -10.93 2.04
CA SER A 242 6.21 -9.91 2.46
C SER A 242 7.59 -10.15 1.85
N LEU A 243 8.05 -11.40 1.84
CA LEU A 243 9.34 -11.77 1.25
C LEU A 243 9.32 -11.54 -0.26
N ALA A 244 8.27 -11.96 -0.95
CA ALA A 244 8.11 -11.79 -2.38
C ALA A 244 8.12 -10.30 -2.79
N ALA A 245 7.37 -9.47 -2.07
CA ALA A 245 7.33 -8.03 -2.31
C ALA A 245 8.69 -7.38 -2.05
N GLN A 246 9.34 -7.74 -0.92
CA GLN A 246 10.62 -7.15 -0.53
C GLN A 246 11.73 -7.52 -1.51
N ILE A 247 11.85 -8.78 -1.95
CA ILE A 247 12.85 -9.20 -2.93
C ILE A 247 12.73 -8.39 -4.22
N ALA A 248 11.50 -8.17 -4.70
CA ALA A 248 11.25 -7.41 -5.91
C ALA A 248 11.53 -5.91 -5.76
N VAL A 249 11.26 -5.33 -4.59
CA VAL A 249 11.36 -3.89 -4.37
C VAL A 249 12.75 -3.48 -3.82
N ALA A 250 13.46 -4.38 -3.14
CA ALA A 250 14.71 -4.07 -2.45
C ALA A 250 15.77 -3.39 -3.33
N PRO A 251 16.08 -3.85 -4.58
CA PRO A 251 17.10 -3.21 -5.38
C PRO A 251 16.79 -1.74 -5.67
N LEU A 252 15.51 -1.46 -5.95
CA LEU A 252 15.05 -0.11 -6.26
C LEU A 252 14.98 0.77 -5.00
N SER A 253 14.59 0.17 -3.86
CA SER A 253 14.56 0.87 -2.57
C SER A 253 15.96 1.30 -2.13
N MET A 254 16.96 0.42 -2.26
CA MET A 254 18.36 0.73 -1.98
C MET A 254 18.91 1.81 -2.92
N TYR A 255 18.52 1.77 -4.21
CA TYR A 255 18.95 2.76 -5.20
C TYR A 255 18.42 4.17 -4.90
N TYR A 256 17.10 4.30 -4.61
CA TYR A 256 16.48 5.61 -4.41
C TYR A 256 16.65 6.17 -3.00
N PHE A 257 16.60 5.30 -1.98
CA PHE A 257 16.59 5.75 -0.58
C PHE A 257 17.89 5.45 0.16
N GLY A 258 18.77 4.62 -0.40
CA GLY A 258 20.04 4.26 0.24
C GLY A 258 19.87 3.50 1.55
N THR A 259 18.71 2.88 1.77
CA THR A 259 18.36 2.21 3.03
C THR A 259 17.75 0.82 2.79
N PHE A 260 18.04 -0.11 3.71
CA PHE A 260 17.43 -1.44 3.70
C PHE A 260 17.03 -1.84 5.13
N PRO A 261 15.72 -2.01 5.41
CA PRO A 261 15.23 -2.46 6.71
C PRO A 261 15.48 -3.96 6.87
N CYS A 262 16.27 -4.37 7.87
CA CYS A 262 16.63 -5.78 8.06
C CYS A 262 15.50 -6.60 8.70
N TYR A 263 14.74 -5.98 9.61
CA TYR A 263 13.66 -6.66 10.34
C TYR A 263 12.28 -6.53 9.69
N PHE A 264 12.22 -6.26 8.38
CA PHE A 264 10.95 -6.04 7.66
C PHE A 264 9.94 -7.19 7.79
N LEU A 265 10.41 -8.44 7.90
CA LEU A 265 9.54 -9.60 8.09
C LEU A 265 8.83 -9.56 9.44
N LEU A 266 9.58 -9.31 10.53
CA LEU A 266 9.03 -9.19 11.88
C LEU A 266 8.08 -7.99 11.96
N THR A 267 8.49 -6.89 11.37
CA THR A 267 7.68 -5.68 11.28
C THR A 267 6.36 -5.94 10.55
N ASN A 268 6.38 -6.57 9.39
CA ASN A 268 5.17 -6.85 8.61
C ASN A 268 4.23 -7.83 9.31
N LEU A 269 4.79 -8.76 10.09
CA LEU A 269 4.01 -9.72 10.86
C LEU A 269 3.17 -9.04 11.96
N ILE A 270 3.61 -7.91 12.47
CA ILE A 270 2.92 -7.08 13.48
C ILE A 270 2.10 -5.98 12.79
N ALA A 271 2.74 -5.21 11.92
CA ALA A 271 2.15 -4.01 11.34
C ALA A 271 0.97 -4.31 10.40
N VAL A 272 1.05 -5.37 9.59
CA VAL A 272 0.00 -5.68 8.62
C VAL A 272 -1.30 -6.11 9.32
N PRO A 273 -1.31 -7.06 10.27
CA PRO A 273 -2.54 -7.41 10.99
C PRO A 273 -3.13 -6.24 11.77
N LEU A 274 -2.30 -5.50 12.51
CA LEU A 274 -2.77 -4.36 13.28
C LEU A 274 -3.35 -3.27 12.39
N SER A 275 -2.68 -2.96 11.26
CA SER A 275 -3.18 -1.97 10.30
C SER A 275 -4.52 -2.37 9.68
N MET A 276 -4.70 -3.66 9.34
CA MET A 276 -5.98 -4.17 8.85
C MET A 276 -7.09 -4.03 9.90
N LEU A 277 -6.82 -4.40 11.16
CA LEU A 277 -7.78 -4.28 12.24
C LEU A 277 -8.13 -2.81 12.52
N ILE A 278 -7.14 -1.92 12.61
CA ILE A 278 -7.36 -0.49 12.78
C ILE A 278 -8.25 0.04 11.66
N LEU A 279 -8.00 -0.36 10.42
CA LEU A 279 -8.79 0.10 9.27
C LEU A 279 -10.26 -0.39 9.35
N TYR A 280 -10.47 -1.68 9.62
CA TYR A 280 -11.84 -2.23 9.75
C TYR A 280 -12.61 -1.57 10.89
N ILE A 281 -11.98 -1.45 12.06
CA ILE A 281 -12.61 -0.87 13.23
C ILE A 281 -12.84 0.64 13.03
N SER A 282 -11.96 1.33 12.30
CA SER A 282 -12.16 2.75 11.94
C SER A 282 -13.37 2.95 11.02
N VAL A 283 -13.61 2.06 10.05
CA VAL A 283 -14.83 2.10 9.23
C VAL A 283 -16.06 1.96 10.12
N ILE A 284 -16.06 1.03 11.07
CA ILE A 284 -17.15 0.85 12.04
C ILE A 284 -17.33 2.12 12.87
N MET A 285 -16.24 2.71 13.36
CA MET A 285 -16.28 3.95 14.14
C MET A 285 -16.92 5.10 13.38
N TYR A 286 -16.59 5.27 12.08
CA TYR A 286 -17.19 6.31 11.25
C TYR A 286 -18.67 6.08 10.97
N LEU A 287 -19.10 4.82 10.83
CA LEU A 287 -20.51 4.46 10.67
C LEU A 287 -21.32 4.66 11.95
N LEU A 288 -20.71 4.50 13.12
CA LEU A 288 -21.33 4.72 14.43
C LEU A 288 -21.40 6.20 14.84
N GLY A 289 -21.13 7.14 13.95
CA GLY A 289 -21.07 8.58 14.23
C GLY A 289 -22.32 9.18 14.87
N PHE A 290 -23.47 8.49 14.79
CA PHE A 290 -24.73 8.87 15.44
C PHE A 290 -24.82 8.37 16.91
N TRP A 291 -23.95 7.45 17.36
CA TRP A 291 -24.01 6.85 18.70
C TRP A 291 -22.70 7.13 19.47
N VAL A 292 -22.61 8.32 20.05
CA VAL A 292 -21.39 8.88 20.65
C VAL A 292 -20.74 7.95 21.69
N TRP A 293 -21.54 7.27 22.52
CA TRP A 293 -21.03 6.37 23.56
C TRP A 293 -20.31 5.14 22.95
N MET A 294 -20.97 4.47 21.98
CA MET A 294 -20.36 3.33 21.28
C MET A 294 -19.13 3.74 20.49
N GLN A 295 -19.19 4.89 19.81
CA GLN A 295 -18.08 5.46 19.08
C GLN A 295 -16.87 5.70 20.00
N GLY A 296 -17.09 6.17 21.25
CA GLY A 296 -16.04 6.36 22.23
C GLY A 296 -15.31 5.07 22.64
N ILE A 297 -16.04 3.97 22.80
CA ILE A 297 -15.45 2.66 23.11
C ILE A 297 -14.58 2.18 21.94
N VAL A 298 -15.13 2.26 20.72
CA VAL A 298 -14.42 1.85 19.50
C VAL A 298 -13.18 2.70 19.27
N ALA A 299 -13.27 4.01 19.49
CA ALA A 299 -12.14 4.93 19.37
C ALA A 299 -11.00 4.62 20.38
N LYS A 300 -11.34 4.27 21.63
CA LYS A 300 -10.35 3.84 22.62
C LYS A 300 -9.64 2.55 22.17
N CYS A 301 -10.38 1.59 21.62
CA CYS A 301 -9.81 0.35 21.09
C CYS A 301 -8.83 0.64 19.96
N ILE A 302 -9.20 1.50 19.00
CA ILE A 302 -8.31 1.94 17.90
C ILE A 302 -7.07 2.63 18.44
N GLY A 303 -7.24 3.55 19.41
CA GLY A 303 -6.13 4.26 20.05
C GLY A 303 -5.14 3.32 20.73
N TRP A 304 -5.63 2.32 21.45
CA TRP A 304 -4.80 1.28 22.06
C TRP A 304 -4.03 0.47 21.00
N MET A 305 -4.70 0.03 19.94
CA MET A 305 -4.06 -0.73 18.84
C MET A 305 -3.01 0.12 18.11
N ALA A 306 -3.28 1.39 17.85
CA ALA A 306 -2.33 2.30 17.23
C ALA A 306 -1.11 2.57 18.15
N THR A 307 -1.33 2.71 19.45
CA THR A 307 -0.24 2.83 20.43
C THR A 307 0.60 1.55 20.49
N LEU A 308 -0.04 0.38 20.52
CA LEU A 308 0.65 -0.90 20.47
C LEU A 308 1.51 -1.03 19.20
N MET A 309 0.98 -0.61 18.06
CA MET A 309 1.73 -0.60 16.80
C MET A 309 2.92 0.36 16.87
N ASN A 310 2.72 1.59 17.37
CA ASN A 310 3.79 2.58 17.50
C ASN A 310 4.91 2.10 18.43
N THR A 311 4.58 1.53 19.58
CA THR A 311 5.56 1.02 20.53
C THR A 311 6.31 -0.20 19.99
N SER A 312 5.61 -1.13 19.36
CA SER A 312 6.24 -2.32 18.73
C SER A 312 7.21 -1.94 17.62
N LEU A 313 6.80 -1.01 16.73
CA LEU A 313 7.64 -0.56 15.63
C LEU A 313 8.80 0.32 16.12
N GLY A 314 8.58 1.15 17.14
CA GLY A 314 9.63 1.90 17.81
C GLY A 314 10.68 0.99 18.44
N PHE A 315 10.24 -0.08 19.12
CA PHE A 315 11.13 -1.09 19.67
C PHE A 315 11.96 -1.79 18.58
N ILE A 316 11.32 -2.25 17.49
CA ILE A 316 12.03 -2.87 16.37
C ILE A 316 13.03 -1.89 15.74
N ALA A 317 12.66 -0.63 15.59
CA ALA A 317 13.54 0.41 15.05
C ALA A 317 14.75 0.71 15.94
N SER A 318 14.67 0.47 17.26
CA SER A 318 15.75 0.66 18.22
C SER A 318 16.74 -0.52 18.29
N LEU A 319 16.39 -1.67 17.69
CA LEU A 319 17.28 -2.84 17.69
C LEU A 319 18.55 -2.57 16.87
N PRO A 320 19.70 -3.13 17.28
CA PRO A 320 20.94 -2.98 16.54
C PRO A 320 20.78 -3.59 15.12
N GLY A 321 21.20 -2.84 14.09
CA GLY A 321 21.07 -3.28 12.71
C GLY A 321 19.65 -3.25 12.15
N ALA A 322 18.70 -2.52 12.77
CA ALA A 322 17.32 -2.42 12.30
C ALA A 322 17.21 -1.94 10.85
N CYS A 323 18.07 -1.00 10.49
CA CYS A 323 18.16 -0.49 9.13
C CYS A 323 19.62 -0.29 8.73
N MET A 324 19.97 -0.77 7.57
CA MET A 324 21.26 -0.47 6.94
C MET A 324 21.12 0.86 6.20
N TYR A 325 21.96 1.83 6.56
CA TYR A 325 22.00 3.16 5.94
C TYR A 325 23.25 3.32 5.07
N GLY A 326 23.24 4.30 4.17
CA GLY A 326 24.42 4.64 3.36
C GLY A 326 24.68 3.65 2.22
N ILE A 327 23.70 2.90 1.78
CA ILE A 327 23.83 1.99 0.64
C ILE A 327 23.84 2.83 -0.63
N HIS A 328 25.01 2.97 -1.26
CA HIS A 328 25.16 3.67 -2.54
C HIS A 328 25.19 2.67 -3.68
N MET A 329 24.11 2.59 -4.43
CA MET A 329 24.01 1.71 -5.60
C MET A 329 23.95 2.52 -6.90
N ASN A 330 24.71 2.08 -7.90
CA ASN A 330 24.63 2.61 -9.25
C ASN A 330 23.53 1.89 -10.06
N ALA A 331 22.99 2.56 -11.09
CA ALA A 331 21.98 1.96 -11.96
C ALA A 331 22.42 0.60 -12.56
N ARG A 332 23.72 0.44 -12.88
CA ARG A 332 24.26 -0.84 -13.39
C ARG A 332 24.12 -1.97 -12.37
N GLN A 333 24.36 -1.71 -11.09
CA GLN A 333 24.21 -2.69 -10.01
C GLN A 333 22.75 -3.10 -9.82
N VAL A 334 21.82 -2.15 -9.93
CA VAL A 334 20.38 -2.45 -9.88
C VAL A 334 19.97 -3.38 -11.02
N TRP A 335 20.40 -3.09 -12.26
CA TRP A 335 20.11 -3.95 -13.40
C TRP A 335 20.72 -5.35 -13.24
N LEU A 336 21.94 -5.44 -12.70
CA LEU A 336 22.61 -6.71 -12.42
C LEU A 336 21.85 -7.52 -11.36
N MET A 337 21.35 -6.87 -10.29
CA MET A 337 20.52 -7.54 -9.28
C MET A 337 19.22 -8.08 -9.88
N TYR A 338 18.53 -7.30 -10.72
CA TYR A 338 17.33 -7.80 -11.39
C TYR A 338 17.63 -8.92 -12.38
N ALA A 339 18.74 -8.87 -13.10
CA ALA A 339 19.19 -9.95 -13.97
C ALA A 339 19.46 -11.24 -13.16
N LEU A 340 20.13 -11.15 -12.01
CA LEU A 340 20.37 -12.29 -11.12
C LEU A 340 19.04 -12.86 -10.56
N LEU A 341 18.11 -12.01 -10.15
CA LEU A 341 16.79 -12.44 -9.69
C LEU A 341 16.01 -13.17 -10.80
N LEU A 342 16.09 -12.65 -12.02
CA LEU A 342 15.46 -13.29 -13.20
C LEU A 342 16.09 -14.65 -13.49
N VAL A 343 17.42 -14.73 -13.50
CA VAL A 343 18.16 -16.00 -13.71
C VAL A 343 17.79 -17.02 -12.63
N ALA A 344 17.81 -16.62 -11.36
CA ALA A 344 17.41 -17.49 -10.25
C ALA A 344 15.96 -17.99 -10.41
N TYR A 345 15.04 -17.12 -10.82
CA TYR A 345 13.66 -17.48 -11.11
C TYR A 345 13.55 -18.49 -12.27
N LEU A 346 14.25 -18.25 -13.37
CA LEU A 346 14.26 -19.14 -14.54
C LEU A 346 14.91 -20.50 -14.21
N MET A 347 16.00 -20.50 -13.45
CA MET A 347 16.63 -21.75 -12.99
C MET A 347 15.67 -22.57 -12.10
N SER A 348 15.02 -21.94 -11.14
CA SER A 348 14.02 -22.62 -10.31
C SER A 348 12.88 -23.19 -11.17
N TYR A 349 12.44 -22.45 -12.20
CA TYR A 349 11.45 -22.91 -13.16
C TYR A 349 11.91 -24.16 -13.94
N TYR A 350 13.13 -24.14 -14.43
CA TYR A 350 13.67 -25.24 -15.21
C TYR A 350 13.85 -26.52 -14.36
N ILE A 351 14.36 -26.38 -13.14
CA ILE A 351 14.55 -27.52 -12.21
C ILE A 351 13.22 -28.20 -11.90
N GLU A 352 12.19 -27.42 -11.59
CA GLU A 352 10.86 -27.96 -11.27
C GLU A 352 10.26 -28.69 -12.47
N ARG A 353 10.32 -28.10 -13.66
CA ARG A 353 9.83 -28.74 -14.89
C ARG A 353 10.56 -30.05 -15.19
N ARG A 354 11.87 -30.12 -14.93
CA ARG A 354 12.66 -31.34 -15.08
C ARG A 354 12.23 -32.41 -14.08
N ASN A 355 11.99 -32.04 -12.82
CA ASN A 355 11.55 -32.97 -11.79
C ASN A 355 10.18 -33.59 -12.10
N ILE A 356 9.24 -32.79 -12.63
CA ILE A 356 7.91 -33.28 -13.05
C ILE A 356 8.05 -34.27 -14.21
N THR A 357 8.91 -33.97 -15.21
CA THR A 357 9.12 -34.85 -16.37
C THR A 357 9.84 -36.15 -15.98
N THR A 358 10.77 -36.13 -15.04
CA THR A 358 11.42 -37.36 -14.53
C THR A 358 10.48 -38.20 -13.69
N ALA A 359 9.65 -37.59 -12.85
CA ALA A 359 8.64 -38.30 -12.07
C ALA A 359 7.56 -38.98 -12.95
N SER A 360 7.12 -38.30 -14.01
CA SER A 360 6.16 -38.88 -14.95
C SER A 360 6.74 -40.04 -15.78
N ARG A 361 8.04 -39.97 -16.17
CA ARG A 361 8.73 -41.08 -16.82
C ARG A 361 8.89 -42.30 -15.90
N SER A 362 9.32 -42.06 -14.64
CA SER A 362 9.47 -43.15 -13.69
C SER A 362 8.14 -43.82 -13.27
N ALA A 363 7.02 -43.13 -13.41
CA ALA A 363 5.69 -43.69 -13.21
C ALA A 363 5.23 -44.52 -14.42
N LEU A 364 5.57 -44.14 -15.65
CA LEU A 364 5.30 -44.91 -16.87
C LEU A 364 6.16 -46.18 -16.97
N ASP A 365 7.42 -46.10 -16.49
CA ASP A 365 8.32 -47.26 -16.50
C ASP A 365 7.94 -48.38 -15.45
N LYS A 366 7.02 -48.04 -14.56
CA LYS A 366 6.48 -48.97 -13.54
C LYS A 366 5.13 -49.59 -13.87
N LEU A 367 4.50 -49.19 -15.00
CA LEU A 367 3.28 -49.76 -15.58
C LEU A 367 3.62 -50.75 -16.71
#